data_52fff688fc61d33d1ff9992cd8c2d244
#
_entry.id   52fff688fc61d33d1ff9992cd8c2d244
#
_cell.length_a   1.000
_cell.length_b   1.000
_cell.length_c   1.000
_cell.angle_alpha   90.00
_cell.angle_beta   90.00
_cell.angle_gamma   90.00
#
_symmetry.space_group_name_H-M   'P 1'
#
loop_
_entity.id
_entity.type
_entity.pdbx_description
1 polymer ?
#
loop_
_entity_poly.entity_id
_entity_poly.type
_entity_poly.pdbx_seq_one_letter_code
_entity_poly.pdbx_strand_id
1 'polypeptide(L)'
;MNFEDMEQLSGLLPEMKEQKVRLIRLIEQNNDELLRRHYALEKFIQSVPDSLTRSALRMRFIDGKSWQWIAWAIGGRQSASSVRMMCKRYLATVKTPKELL
;
A
#
# COMPACT_ATOMS: atom_id res chain seq x y z
N MET A 1 16.11 -15.76 -7.18
CA MET A 1 15.97 -16.29 -8.56
C MET A 1 15.51 -17.74 -8.46
N ASN A 2 14.45 -18.10 -9.18
CA ASN A 2 13.94 -19.47 -9.17
C ASN A 2 14.55 -20.31 -10.30
N PHE A 3 14.20 -21.60 -10.34
CA PHE A 3 14.74 -22.54 -11.32
C PHE A 3 14.39 -22.17 -12.78
N GLU A 4 13.16 -21.70 -13.01
CA GLU A 4 12.71 -21.30 -14.36
C GLU A 4 13.50 -20.11 -14.88
N ASP A 5 13.80 -19.12 -14.03
CA ASP A 5 14.60 -17.97 -14.40
C ASP A 5 16.03 -18.40 -14.78
N MET A 6 16.60 -19.37 -14.08
CA MET A 6 17.92 -19.90 -14.39
C MET A 6 17.93 -20.62 -15.73
N GLU A 7 16.89 -21.40 -16.06
CA GLU A 7 16.77 -22.06 -17.36
C GLU A 7 16.68 -21.06 -18.50
N GLN A 8 15.85 -20.01 -18.34
CA GLN A 8 15.74 -18.97 -19.34
C GLN A 8 17.05 -18.23 -19.57
N LEU A 9 17.82 -18.01 -18.53
CA LEU A 9 19.09 -17.32 -18.63
C LEU A 9 20.14 -18.12 -19.38
N SER A 10 20.07 -19.46 -19.38
CA SER A 10 21.06 -20.33 -20.00
C SER A 10 21.17 -20.15 -21.52
N GLY A 11 20.09 -19.68 -22.18
CA GLY A 11 20.08 -19.43 -23.62
C GLY A 11 20.45 -18.01 -24.05
N LEU A 12 20.80 -17.12 -23.09
CA LEU A 12 21.10 -15.72 -23.37
C LEU A 12 22.60 -15.45 -23.50
N LEU A 13 22.93 -14.37 -24.24
CA LEU A 13 24.30 -13.87 -24.27
C LEU A 13 24.71 -13.34 -22.88
N PRO A 14 26.02 -13.34 -22.55
CA PRO A 14 26.48 -12.91 -21.20
C PRO A 14 25.98 -11.51 -20.78
N GLU A 15 25.99 -10.53 -21.70
CA GLU A 15 25.51 -9.18 -21.39
C GLU A 15 24.01 -9.18 -21.09
N MET A 16 23.24 -9.95 -21.85
CA MET A 16 21.79 -10.06 -21.65
C MET A 16 21.45 -10.75 -20.33
N LYS A 17 22.21 -11.79 -19.97
CA LYS A 17 22.07 -12.47 -18.67
C LYS A 17 22.30 -11.51 -17.53
N GLU A 18 23.35 -10.71 -17.62
CA GLU A 18 23.71 -9.74 -16.58
C GLU A 18 22.64 -8.68 -16.41
N GLN A 19 22.11 -8.12 -17.51
CA GLN A 19 21.02 -7.14 -17.47
C GLN A 19 19.76 -7.73 -16.85
N LYS A 20 19.42 -8.96 -17.22
CA LYS A 20 18.24 -9.64 -16.68
C LYS A 20 18.36 -9.89 -15.17
N VAL A 21 19.51 -10.32 -14.72
CA VAL A 21 19.77 -10.51 -13.28
C VAL A 21 19.65 -9.20 -12.52
N ARG A 22 20.19 -8.09 -13.05
CA ARG A 22 20.05 -6.77 -12.43
C ARG A 22 18.59 -6.35 -12.33
N LEU A 23 17.80 -6.57 -13.38
CA LEU A 23 16.37 -6.25 -13.39
C LEU A 23 15.62 -7.06 -12.34
N ILE A 24 15.88 -8.35 -12.24
CA ILE A 24 15.26 -9.22 -11.23
C ILE A 24 15.57 -8.71 -9.82
N ARG A 25 16.81 -8.33 -9.53
CA ARG A 25 17.21 -7.79 -8.23
C ARG A 25 16.48 -6.49 -7.91
N LEU A 26 16.31 -5.61 -8.88
CA LEU A 26 15.55 -4.36 -8.70
C LEU A 26 14.09 -4.63 -8.36
N ILE A 27 13.48 -5.60 -9.04
CA ILE A 27 12.10 -5.99 -8.77
C ILE A 27 11.96 -6.54 -7.35
N GLU A 28 12.87 -7.40 -6.93
CA GLU A 28 12.89 -7.97 -5.59
C GLU A 28 13.04 -6.89 -4.52
N GLN A 29 13.95 -5.94 -4.71
CA GLN A 29 14.16 -4.81 -3.79
C GLN A 29 12.91 -3.93 -3.69
N ASN A 30 12.27 -3.63 -4.82
CA ASN A 30 11.04 -2.85 -4.84
C ASN A 30 9.91 -3.56 -4.12
N ASN A 31 9.80 -4.88 -4.29
CA ASN A 31 8.77 -5.67 -3.59
C ASN A 31 8.99 -5.66 -2.08
N ASP A 32 10.24 -5.79 -1.61
CA ASP A 32 10.55 -5.71 -0.19
C ASP A 32 10.21 -4.35 0.39
N GLU A 33 10.49 -3.28 -0.33
CA GLU A 33 10.15 -1.93 0.09
C GLU A 33 8.64 -1.72 0.17
N LEU A 34 7.90 -2.20 -0.83
CA LEU A 34 6.43 -2.13 -0.82
C LEU A 34 5.82 -2.90 0.34
N LEU A 35 6.36 -4.07 0.66
CA LEU A 35 5.91 -4.85 1.81
C LEU A 35 6.17 -4.13 3.13
N ARG A 36 7.32 -3.49 3.27
CA ARG A 36 7.62 -2.70 4.47
C ARG A 36 6.67 -1.52 4.63
N ARG A 37 6.38 -0.80 3.54
CA ARG A 37 5.42 0.32 3.53
C ARG A 37 4.03 -0.17 3.90
N HIS A 38 3.60 -1.27 3.32
CA HIS A 38 2.30 -1.88 3.60
C HIS A 38 2.19 -2.27 5.07
N TYR A 39 3.22 -2.89 5.62
CA TYR A 39 3.27 -3.26 7.03
C TYR A 39 3.17 -2.03 7.94
N ALA A 40 3.92 -0.97 7.62
CA ALA A 40 3.88 0.29 8.38
C ALA A 40 2.50 0.93 8.37
N LEU A 41 1.82 0.93 7.21
CA LEU A 41 0.45 1.42 7.08
C LEU A 41 -0.53 0.61 7.91
N GLU A 42 -0.46 -0.72 7.83
CA GLU A 42 -1.33 -1.60 8.59
C GLU A 42 -1.16 -1.39 10.10
N LYS A 43 0.08 -1.32 10.55
CA LYS A 43 0.39 -1.10 11.96
C LYS A 43 -0.14 0.25 12.45
N PHE A 44 0.03 1.31 11.65
CA PHE A 44 -0.50 2.62 11.96
C PHE A 44 -2.03 2.60 12.05
N ILE A 45 -2.71 2.02 11.06
CA ILE A 45 -4.17 1.96 11.01
C ILE A 45 -4.71 1.16 12.20
N GLN A 46 -4.09 0.05 12.58
CA GLN A 46 -4.49 -0.72 13.75
C GLN A 46 -4.41 0.08 15.04
N SER A 47 -3.53 1.09 15.10
CA SER A 47 -3.37 1.94 16.29
C SER A 47 -4.43 3.05 16.40
N VAL A 48 -5.25 3.26 15.37
CA VAL A 48 -6.28 4.31 15.36
C VAL A 48 -7.38 3.95 16.37
N PRO A 49 -7.63 4.79 17.40
CA PRO A 49 -8.57 4.45 18.47
C PRO A 49 -10.02 4.39 18.01
N ASP A 50 -10.45 5.33 17.17
CA ASP A 50 -11.83 5.39 16.68
C ASP A 50 -12.05 4.35 15.58
N SER A 51 -13.01 3.44 15.82
CA SER A 51 -13.28 2.34 14.89
C SER A 51 -13.77 2.80 13.52
N LEU A 52 -14.54 3.88 13.47
CA LEU A 52 -15.05 4.42 12.21
C LEU A 52 -13.92 5.00 11.36
N THR A 53 -13.08 5.83 11.98
CA THR A 53 -11.90 6.40 11.32
C THR A 53 -10.94 5.31 10.88
N ARG A 54 -10.70 4.31 11.73
CA ARG A 54 -9.84 3.17 11.40
C ARG A 54 -10.34 2.41 10.18
N SER A 55 -11.63 2.11 10.13
CA SER A 55 -12.25 1.42 8.99
C SER A 55 -12.15 2.24 7.71
N ALA A 56 -12.41 3.54 7.79
CA ALA A 56 -12.33 4.43 6.63
C ALA A 56 -10.90 4.53 6.09
N LEU A 57 -9.90 4.65 6.96
CA LEU A 57 -8.50 4.70 6.57
C LEU A 57 -8.07 3.38 5.92
N ARG A 58 -8.51 2.25 6.46
CA ARG A 58 -8.20 0.94 5.87
C ARG A 58 -8.78 0.82 4.47
N MET A 59 -10.05 1.14 4.30
CA MET A 59 -10.71 1.07 2.99
C MET A 59 -10.04 1.98 1.97
N ARG A 60 -9.61 3.18 2.38
CA ARG A 60 -8.98 4.12 1.46
C ARG A 60 -7.55 3.75 1.10
N PHE A 61 -6.71 3.45 2.09
CA PHE A 61 -5.27 3.32 1.90
C PHE A 61 -4.78 1.87 1.76
N ILE A 62 -5.53 0.90 2.22
CA ILE A 62 -5.20 -0.52 2.03
C ILE A 62 -6.00 -1.11 0.86
N ASP A 63 -7.31 -0.90 0.87
CA ASP A 63 -8.22 -1.50 -0.13
C ASP A 63 -8.36 -0.67 -1.40
N GLY A 64 -7.89 0.58 -1.40
CA GLY A 64 -7.91 1.45 -2.57
C GLY A 64 -9.29 1.93 -3.00
N LYS A 65 -10.26 2.02 -2.09
CA LYS A 65 -11.62 2.42 -2.40
C LYS A 65 -11.78 3.94 -2.49
N SER A 66 -12.77 4.39 -3.26
CA SER A 66 -13.12 5.81 -3.36
C SER A 66 -13.81 6.29 -2.07
N TRP A 67 -13.76 7.59 -1.82
CA TRP A 67 -14.47 8.17 -0.66
C TRP A 67 -15.98 7.95 -0.74
N GLN A 68 -16.56 7.97 -1.95
CA GLN A 68 -17.98 7.68 -2.15
C GLN A 68 -18.32 6.24 -1.77
N TRP A 69 -17.50 5.29 -2.21
CA TRP A 69 -17.68 3.88 -1.86
C TRP A 69 -17.58 3.67 -0.35
N ILE A 70 -16.59 4.32 0.29
CA ILE A 70 -16.38 4.22 1.74
C ILE A 70 -17.57 4.77 2.51
N ALA A 71 -18.07 5.95 2.10
CA ALA A 71 -19.24 6.56 2.71
C ALA A 71 -20.46 5.63 2.64
N TRP A 72 -20.65 5.00 1.48
CA TRP A 72 -21.73 4.02 1.31
C TRP A 72 -21.51 2.79 2.21
N ALA A 73 -20.29 2.24 2.26
CA ALA A 73 -19.98 1.03 3.03
C ALA A 73 -20.11 1.23 4.54
N ILE A 74 -19.74 2.41 5.04
CA ILE A 74 -19.89 2.79 6.45
C ILE A 74 -21.37 2.88 6.82
N GLY A 75 -22.20 3.31 5.88
CA GLY A 75 -23.63 3.46 6.10
C GLY A 75 -23.99 4.78 6.80
N GLY A 76 -25.24 4.89 7.23
CA GLY A 76 -25.75 6.10 7.83
C GLY A 76 -25.90 7.24 6.81
N ARG A 77 -25.75 8.46 7.28
CA ARG A 77 -25.90 9.66 6.44
C ARG A 77 -24.57 10.32 6.11
N GLN A 78 -23.49 9.51 6.08
CA GLN A 78 -22.16 10.01 5.79
C GLN A 78 -22.02 10.33 4.30
N SER A 79 -21.53 11.52 3.99
CA SER A 79 -21.13 11.87 2.62
C SER A 79 -19.65 11.53 2.40
N ALA A 80 -19.23 11.46 1.14
CA ALA A 80 -17.82 11.29 0.79
C ALA A 80 -16.95 12.39 1.41
N SER A 81 -17.42 13.65 1.34
CA SER A 81 -16.73 14.79 1.93
C SER A 81 -16.61 14.68 3.44
N SER A 82 -17.65 14.23 4.11
CA SER A 82 -17.67 14.06 5.56
C SER A 82 -16.66 13.01 6.02
N VAL A 83 -16.63 11.87 5.37
CA VAL A 83 -15.70 10.78 5.68
C VAL A 83 -14.25 11.22 5.41
N ARG A 84 -14.02 11.87 4.28
CA ARG A 84 -12.69 12.40 3.93
C ARG A 84 -12.19 13.38 4.99
N MET A 85 -13.06 14.30 5.42
CA MET A 85 -12.70 15.30 6.44
C MET A 85 -12.44 14.66 7.80
N MET A 86 -13.21 13.66 8.17
CA MET A 86 -12.98 12.89 9.40
C MET A 86 -11.57 12.28 9.43
N CYS A 87 -11.18 11.62 8.34
CA CYS A 87 -9.86 11.03 8.21
C CYS A 87 -8.76 12.11 8.21
N LYS A 88 -8.97 13.19 7.47
CA LYS A 88 -8.01 14.30 7.37
C LYS A 88 -7.76 14.95 8.73
N ARG A 89 -8.82 15.18 9.51
CA ARG A 89 -8.69 15.75 10.86
C ARG A 89 -7.89 14.85 11.78
N TYR A 90 -8.16 13.54 11.75
CA TYR A 90 -7.40 12.60 12.54
C TYR A 90 -5.92 12.61 12.17
N LEU A 91 -5.61 12.53 10.88
CA LEU A 91 -4.23 12.51 10.39
C LEU A 91 -3.47 13.79 10.75
N ALA A 92 -4.16 14.91 10.90
CA ALA A 92 -3.54 16.17 11.31
C ALA A 92 -3.17 16.20 12.80
N THR A 93 -3.77 15.32 13.62
CA THR A 93 -3.53 15.29 15.08
C THR A 93 -2.43 14.32 15.50
N VAL A 94 -1.97 13.46 14.62
CA VAL A 94 -0.98 12.41 14.90
C VAL A 94 0.19 12.48 13.93
N LYS A 95 1.30 11.83 14.32
CA LYS A 95 2.45 11.68 13.41
C LYS A 95 2.09 10.67 12.35
N THR A 96 1.84 11.15 11.13
CA THR A 96 1.36 10.33 10.02
C THR A 96 2.52 9.73 9.23
N PRO A 97 2.47 8.43 8.88
CA PRO A 97 3.44 7.84 7.97
C PRO A 97 3.45 8.55 6.61
N LYS A 98 4.62 8.61 5.98
CA LYS A 98 4.78 9.27 4.67
C LYS A 98 3.84 8.72 3.61
N GLU A 99 3.49 7.44 3.70
CA GLU A 99 2.62 6.75 2.76
C GLU A 99 1.20 7.32 2.73
N LEU A 100 0.78 8.05 3.77
CA LEU A 100 -0.54 8.67 3.85
C LEU A 100 -0.51 10.17 3.54
N LEU A 101 0.66 10.72 3.35
CA LEU A 101 0.84 12.12 2.98
C LEU A 101 0.85 12.27 1.46
#